data_46ed2dcb308fafbc8119850b5ed65c0a
#
_entry.id   46ed2dcb308fafbc8119850b5ed65c0a
#
_cell.length_a   1.000
_cell.length_b   1.000
_cell.length_c   1.000
_cell.angle_alpha   90.00
_cell.angle_beta   90.00
_cell.angle_gamma   90.00
#
_symmetry.space_group_name_H-M   'P 1'
#
loop_
_entity.id
_entity.type
_entity.pdbx_description
1 polymer ?
#
loop_
_entity_poly.entity_id
_entity_poly.type
_entity_poly.pdbx_seq_one_letter_code
_entity_poly.pdbx_strand_id
1 'polypeptide(L)'
;MRDELFTQLPNRSYTIRVNSTAVEVPLQACLDRLFEKQPVAVSDATDTQEADLVVVRDGEPVARSDAEDVLKSVLLANSDMYTTGSRDLTDTELPAVLEALQEVPFLVRGYPESNSEKMLLLAVSRAIERRAYEAGSGTLHVGFQDLSRLVDEHGTYRVYEQLSTTEMNIHIYGSGDVTVADDLAVTVHTGDSWFHRHAWFVVFMPEAADMPAALYSIEREPNRWGGFWTFQPERVKTIRTEITNRTSPS
;
A
#
# COMPACT_ATOMS: atom_id res chain seq x y z
N MET A 1 4.45 22.22 1.00
CA MET A 1 3.11 22.38 0.38
C MET A 1 2.17 21.38 1.08
N ARG A 2 1.04 21.81 1.65
CA ARG A 2 0.06 20.88 2.21
C ARG A 2 -0.62 20.21 1.02
N ASP A 3 -0.55 18.89 0.97
CA ASP A 3 -1.25 18.12 -0.05
C ASP A 3 -2.74 18.02 0.33
N GLU A 4 -3.62 18.49 -0.55
CA GLU A 4 -5.06 18.57 -0.28
C GLU A 4 -5.68 17.22 -0.01
N LEU A 5 -5.16 16.14 -0.60
CA LEU A 5 -5.66 14.79 -0.35
C LEU A 5 -5.54 14.37 1.11
N PHE A 6 -4.49 14.79 1.81
CA PHE A 6 -4.32 14.51 3.24
C PHE A 6 -5.23 15.36 4.12
N THR A 7 -5.52 16.61 3.72
CA THR A 7 -6.38 17.51 4.51
C THR A 7 -7.85 17.10 4.50
N GLN A 8 -8.25 16.30 3.53
CA GLN A 8 -9.61 15.79 3.37
C GLN A 8 -9.84 14.46 4.09
N LEU A 9 -8.80 13.88 4.73
CA LEU A 9 -8.96 12.63 5.47
C LEU A 9 -9.83 12.84 6.71
N PRO A 10 -10.67 11.85 7.07
CA PRO A 10 -11.52 11.95 8.25
C PRO A 10 -10.66 11.98 9.52
N ASN A 11 -11.03 12.83 10.47
CA ASN A 11 -10.41 12.84 11.78
C ASN A 11 -11.11 11.79 12.67
N ARG A 12 -10.55 10.58 12.71
CA ARG A 12 -11.07 9.45 13.51
C ARG A 12 -10.03 8.95 14.49
N SER A 13 -10.49 8.39 15.59
CA SER A 13 -9.62 7.74 16.57
C SER A 13 -9.53 6.24 16.28
N TYR A 14 -8.31 5.74 16.18
CA TYR A 14 -8.05 4.32 15.98
C TYR A 14 -7.20 3.76 17.11
N THR A 15 -7.56 2.57 17.58
CA THR A 15 -6.76 1.79 18.53
C THR A 15 -6.67 0.37 18.06
N ILE A 16 -5.44 -0.18 18.01
CA ILE A 16 -5.21 -1.61 17.84
C ILE A 16 -5.11 -2.21 19.24
N ARG A 17 -6.05 -3.08 19.59
CA ARG A 17 -5.97 -3.90 20.80
C ARG A 17 -5.27 -5.18 20.47
N VAL A 18 -4.24 -5.51 21.25
CA VAL A 18 -3.44 -6.73 21.09
C VAL A 18 -3.71 -7.65 22.28
N ASN A 19 -4.06 -8.91 21.99
CA ASN A 19 -4.19 -9.93 23.01
C ASN A 19 -2.80 -10.43 23.44
N SER A 20 -2.25 -9.78 24.45
CA SER A 20 -0.89 -10.09 24.95
C SER A 20 -0.72 -11.50 25.53
N THR A 21 -1.83 -12.24 25.76
CA THR A 21 -1.78 -13.63 26.20
C THR A 21 -1.69 -14.63 25.05
N ALA A 22 -2.09 -14.24 23.83
CA ALA A 22 -2.06 -15.06 22.63
C ALA A 22 -0.86 -14.73 21.72
N VAL A 23 -0.38 -13.48 21.76
CA VAL A 23 0.70 -13.01 20.88
C VAL A 23 2.05 -13.21 21.55
N GLU A 24 2.98 -13.88 20.86
CA GLU A 24 4.34 -14.07 21.36
C GLU A 24 5.09 -12.73 21.47
N VAL A 25 5.96 -12.60 22.48
CA VAL A 25 6.71 -11.37 22.78
C VAL A 25 7.47 -10.77 21.56
N PRO A 26 8.15 -11.56 20.70
CA PRO A 26 8.80 -11.01 19.51
C PRO A 26 7.81 -10.38 18.52
N LEU A 27 6.62 -10.96 18.40
CA LEU A 27 5.55 -10.51 17.52
C LEU A 27 4.96 -9.18 18.03
N GLN A 28 4.69 -9.10 19.33
CA GLN A 28 4.27 -7.86 20.01
C GLN A 28 5.26 -6.74 19.74
N ALA A 29 6.57 -6.97 19.93
CA ALA A 29 7.60 -5.97 19.70
C ALA A 29 7.72 -5.50 18.24
N CYS A 30 7.34 -6.36 17.27
CA CYS A 30 7.26 -5.96 15.86
C CYS A 30 6.07 -5.05 15.60
N LEU A 31 4.90 -5.37 16.15
CA LEU A 31 3.69 -4.56 16.04
C LEU A 31 3.88 -3.19 16.72
N ASP A 32 4.45 -3.17 17.91
CA ASP A 32 4.75 -1.93 18.64
C ASP A 32 5.66 -1.01 17.80
N ARG A 33 6.71 -1.55 17.20
CA ARG A 33 7.60 -0.78 16.32
C ARG A 33 6.94 -0.29 15.04
N LEU A 34 6.06 -1.10 14.45
CA LEU A 34 5.35 -0.74 13.22
C LEU A 34 4.39 0.45 13.45
N PHE A 35 3.77 0.52 14.63
CA PHE A 35 2.76 1.52 14.96
C PHE A 35 3.24 2.61 15.93
N GLU A 36 4.46 2.55 16.49
CA GLU A 36 4.97 3.44 17.54
C GLU A 36 4.80 4.94 17.25
N LYS A 37 4.96 5.34 15.97
CA LYS A 37 4.86 6.76 15.55
C LYS A 37 3.68 7.03 14.62
N GLN A 38 2.73 6.12 14.57
CA GLN A 38 1.55 6.26 13.72
C GLN A 38 0.40 6.92 14.51
N PRO A 39 -0.56 7.56 13.85
CA PRO A 39 -1.74 8.12 14.49
C PRO A 39 -2.76 7.01 14.85
N VAL A 40 -2.26 5.89 15.34
CA VAL A 40 -3.02 4.73 15.78
C VAL A 40 -2.46 4.31 17.13
N ALA A 41 -3.29 4.30 18.17
CA ALA A 41 -2.87 3.82 19.48
C ALA A 41 -2.74 2.28 19.46
N VAL A 42 -1.74 1.76 20.15
CA VAL A 42 -1.64 0.33 20.45
C VAL A 42 -1.87 0.13 21.94
N SER A 43 -2.71 -0.81 22.31
CA SER A 43 -3.02 -1.13 23.70
C SER A 43 -3.15 -2.62 23.93
N ASP A 44 -2.69 -3.08 25.09
CA ASP A 44 -2.92 -4.46 25.52
C ASP A 44 -4.39 -4.66 25.86
N ALA A 45 -4.90 -5.84 25.49
CA ALA A 45 -6.23 -6.29 25.88
C ALA A 45 -6.15 -7.74 26.40
N THR A 46 -6.73 -7.94 27.58
CA THR A 46 -6.78 -9.29 28.21
C THR A 46 -8.05 -10.04 27.87
N ASP A 47 -9.00 -9.42 27.15
CA ASP A 47 -10.35 -9.95 26.95
C ASP A 47 -10.75 -10.03 25.45
N THR A 48 -9.82 -10.40 24.58
CA THR A 48 -10.14 -10.69 23.19
C THR A 48 -10.25 -12.20 22.99
N GLN A 49 -11.42 -12.76 23.27
CA GLN A 49 -11.63 -14.23 23.24
C GLN A 49 -11.59 -14.85 21.84
N GLU A 50 -11.51 -14.07 20.76
CA GLU A 50 -11.70 -14.56 19.39
C GLU A 50 -10.63 -14.14 18.37
N ALA A 51 -9.67 -13.26 18.69
CA ALA A 51 -8.62 -12.83 17.76
C ALA A 51 -7.43 -12.19 18.48
N ASP A 52 -6.25 -12.27 17.88
CA ASP A 52 -5.03 -11.67 18.42
C ASP A 52 -5.02 -10.16 18.35
N LEU A 53 -5.57 -9.60 17.26
CA LEU A 53 -5.63 -8.17 16.99
C LEU A 53 -7.06 -7.71 16.70
N VAL A 54 -7.46 -6.60 17.32
CA VAL A 54 -8.74 -5.95 17.09
C VAL A 54 -8.53 -4.47 16.82
N VAL A 55 -8.99 -3.97 15.68
CA VAL A 55 -9.07 -2.53 15.42
C VAL A 55 -10.36 -1.99 16.01
N VAL A 56 -10.22 -0.99 16.87
CA VAL A 56 -11.30 -0.20 17.42
C VAL A 56 -11.27 1.19 16.79
N ARG A 57 -12.38 1.61 16.21
CA ARG A 57 -12.57 2.93 15.59
C ARG A 57 -13.66 3.68 16.34
N ASP A 58 -13.32 4.86 16.87
CA ASP A 58 -14.25 5.71 17.62
C ASP A 58 -14.96 4.96 18.79
N GLY A 59 -14.26 4.01 19.40
CA GLY A 59 -14.75 3.19 20.50
C GLY A 59 -15.38 1.84 20.11
N GLU A 60 -15.69 1.63 18.82
CA GLU A 60 -16.35 0.42 18.36
C GLU A 60 -15.36 -0.54 17.64
N PRO A 61 -15.40 -1.85 17.90
CA PRO A 61 -14.58 -2.83 17.20
C PRO A 61 -15.06 -2.97 15.73
N VAL A 62 -14.15 -2.78 14.78
CA VAL A 62 -14.47 -2.76 13.34
C VAL A 62 -13.78 -3.86 12.54
N ALA A 63 -12.68 -4.44 13.05
CA ALA A 63 -11.97 -5.52 12.37
C ALA A 63 -11.20 -6.39 13.34
N ARG A 64 -10.93 -7.63 12.93
CA ARG A 64 -10.14 -8.61 13.67
C ARG A 64 -9.21 -9.34 12.72
N SER A 65 -8.01 -9.72 13.18
CA SER A 65 -7.06 -10.56 12.44
C SER A 65 -6.15 -11.28 13.42
N ASP A 66 -5.57 -12.39 12.96
CA ASP A 66 -4.49 -13.04 13.65
C ASP A 66 -3.19 -12.23 13.52
N ALA A 67 -2.39 -12.14 14.57
CA ALA A 67 -1.17 -11.37 14.58
C ALA A 67 -0.13 -11.91 13.58
N GLU A 68 -0.10 -13.23 13.43
CA GLU A 68 0.78 -13.89 12.46
C GLU A 68 0.47 -13.47 11.02
N ASP A 69 -0.80 -13.34 10.64
CA ASP A 69 -1.21 -12.92 9.30
C ASP A 69 -0.82 -11.47 9.01
N VAL A 70 -0.97 -10.57 9.99
CA VAL A 70 -0.52 -9.18 9.85
C VAL A 70 0.98 -9.11 9.65
N LEU A 71 1.75 -9.85 10.43
CA LEU A 71 3.21 -9.85 10.30
C LEU A 71 3.67 -10.53 9.02
N LYS A 72 3.06 -11.64 8.63
CA LYS A 72 3.33 -12.27 7.34
C LYS A 72 3.07 -11.30 6.17
N SER A 73 1.96 -10.59 6.18
CA SER A 73 1.63 -9.65 5.10
C SER A 73 2.63 -8.49 5.00
N VAL A 74 3.11 -7.97 6.13
CA VAL A 74 4.04 -6.84 6.18
C VAL A 74 5.49 -7.30 6.00
N LEU A 75 5.96 -8.32 6.73
CA LEU A 75 7.36 -8.75 6.68
C LEU A 75 7.69 -9.51 5.39
N LEU A 76 6.71 -10.21 4.81
CA LEU A 76 6.88 -10.99 3.59
C LEU A 76 6.50 -10.20 2.32
N ALA A 77 6.16 -8.92 2.42
CA ALA A 77 5.91 -8.05 1.28
C ALA A 77 7.20 -7.69 0.50
N ASN A 78 8.36 -8.17 0.92
CA ASN A 78 9.64 -7.87 0.30
C ASN A 78 9.73 -8.43 -1.14
N SER A 79 10.29 -7.64 -2.06
CA SER A 79 10.52 -8.01 -3.46
C SER A 79 11.30 -9.30 -3.64
N ASP A 80 12.21 -9.64 -2.71
CA ASP A 80 13.04 -10.84 -2.79
C ASP A 80 12.24 -12.16 -2.73
N MET A 81 11.09 -12.17 -2.08
CA MET A 81 10.24 -13.35 -2.00
C MET A 81 9.54 -13.69 -3.32
N TYR A 82 9.24 -12.68 -4.12
CA TYR A 82 8.74 -12.88 -5.48
C TYR A 82 9.84 -13.37 -6.42
N THR A 83 11.10 -12.99 -6.15
CA THR A 83 12.26 -13.46 -6.90
C THR A 83 12.54 -14.95 -6.70
N THR A 84 12.34 -15.45 -5.49
CA THR A 84 12.57 -16.87 -5.16
C THR A 84 11.42 -17.78 -5.59
N GLY A 85 10.31 -17.22 -6.10
CA GLY A 85 9.10 -17.97 -6.45
C GLY A 85 8.36 -18.56 -5.25
N SER A 86 8.71 -18.12 -4.04
CA SER A 86 8.08 -18.62 -2.81
C SER A 86 6.72 -17.96 -2.53
N ARG A 87 6.36 -16.91 -3.28
CA ARG A 87 5.05 -16.24 -3.21
C ARG A 87 4.62 -15.76 -4.58
N ASP A 88 3.34 -15.96 -4.88
CA ASP A 88 2.69 -15.40 -6.06
C ASP A 88 1.89 -14.14 -5.67
N LEU A 89 1.51 -13.32 -6.64
CA LEU A 89 0.63 -12.16 -6.41
C LEU A 89 -0.71 -12.59 -5.78
N THR A 90 -1.22 -13.76 -6.16
CA THR A 90 -2.45 -14.37 -5.60
C THR A 90 -2.35 -14.75 -4.14
N ASP A 91 -1.13 -14.94 -3.61
CA ASP A 91 -0.91 -15.27 -2.20
C ASP A 91 -0.88 -14.05 -1.27
N THR A 92 -1.03 -12.85 -1.84
CA THR A 92 -0.96 -11.59 -1.10
C THR A 92 -2.34 -11.18 -0.59
N GLU A 93 -2.60 -11.35 0.68
CA GLU A 93 -3.83 -10.89 1.32
C GLU A 93 -3.56 -9.74 2.29
N LEU A 94 -4.42 -8.72 2.27
CA LEU A 94 -4.36 -7.65 3.24
C LEU A 94 -5.26 -8.03 4.42
N PRO A 95 -4.70 -8.23 5.63
CA PRO A 95 -5.49 -8.58 6.81
C PRO A 95 -6.56 -7.53 7.12
N ALA A 96 -7.71 -7.96 7.63
CA ALA A 96 -8.87 -7.09 7.88
C ALA A 96 -8.53 -5.90 8.80
N VAL A 97 -7.61 -6.07 9.75
CA VAL A 97 -7.14 -4.96 10.61
C VAL A 97 -6.39 -3.89 9.81
N LEU A 98 -5.62 -4.25 8.79
CA LEU A 98 -4.96 -3.27 7.91
C LEU A 98 -5.96 -2.64 6.93
N GLU A 99 -6.93 -3.38 6.43
CA GLU A 99 -8.02 -2.81 5.62
C GLU A 99 -8.83 -1.77 6.41
N ALA A 100 -9.12 -2.06 7.69
CA ALA A 100 -9.87 -1.15 8.56
C ALA A 100 -9.15 0.16 8.87
N LEU A 101 -7.81 0.20 8.76
CA LEU A 101 -6.99 1.40 8.91
C LEU A 101 -6.96 2.28 7.66
N GLN A 102 -7.85 2.05 6.69
CA GLN A 102 -7.99 2.94 5.55
C GLN A 102 -8.25 4.39 5.96
N GLU A 103 -7.72 5.33 5.17
CA GLU A 103 -7.83 6.78 5.41
C GLU A 103 -7.12 7.29 6.69
N VAL A 104 -6.26 6.47 7.29
CA VAL A 104 -5.33 6.91 8.34
C VAL A 104 -4.08 7.51 7.68
N PRO A 105 -3.68 8.74 8.05
CA PRO A 105 -2.47 9.36 7.48
C PRO A 105 -1.20 8.81 8.15
N PHE A 106 -0.66 7.72 7.64
CA PHE A 106 0.58 7.12 8.11
C PHE A 106 1.81 7.98 7.78
N LEU A 107 2.75 8.05 8.72
CA LEU A 107 4.08 8.61 8.50
C LEU A 107 5.11 7.47 8.53
N VAL A 108 5.61 7.10 7.35
CA VAL A 108 6.43 5.91 7.16
C VAL A 108 7.88 6.31 6.96
N ARG A 109 8.76 5.66 7.71
CA ARG A 109 10.21 5.83 7.62
C ARG A 109 10.83 4.65 6.88
N GLY A 110 11.81 4.95 6.02
CA GLY A 110 12.65 3.93 5.38
C GLY A 110 14.00 3.77 6.08
N TYR A 111 14.83 2.88 5.52
CA TYR A 111 16.20 2.68 6.01
C TYR A 111 16.99 4.00 5.96
N PRO A 112 17.85 4.33 6.96
CA PRO A 112 18.22 3.49 8.12
C PRO A 112 17.29 3.61 9.34
N GLU A 113 16.26 4.47 9.33
CA GLU A 113 15.42 4.74 10.51
C GLU A 113 14.48 3.58 10.83
N SER A 114 13.95 2.92 9.82
CA SER A 114 13.08 1.76 9.96
C SER A 114 13.28 0.75 8.83
N ASN A 115 13.24 -0.53 9.18
CA ASN A 115 13.29 -1.63 8.20
C ASN A 115 11.88 -2.18 7.89
N SER A 116 10.88 -1.82 8.67
CA SER A 116 9.55 -2.44 8.60
C SER A 116 8.42 -1.48 8.21
N GLU A 117 8.52 -0.20 8.55
CA GLU A 117 7.40 0.73 8.28
C GLU A 117 7.10 0.87 6.77
N LYS A 118 8.13 0.96 5.93
CA LYS A 118 7.95 1.01 4.47
C LYS A 118 7.29 -0.25 3.92
N MET A 119 7.49 -1.41 4.59
CA MET A 119 6.86 -2.67 4.19
C MET A 119 5.35 -2.64 4.30
N LEU A 120 4.79 -1.82 5.21
CA LEU A 120 3.35 -1.61 5.30
C LEU A 120 2.77 -1.05 3.99
N LEU A 121 3.38 0.00 3.43
CA LEU A 121 2.93 0.56 2.14
C LEU A 121 3.13 -0.43 0.99
N LEU A 122 4.21 -1.21 1.02
CA LEU A 122 4.44 -2.24 0.02
C LEU A 122 3.39 -3.36 0.10
N ALA A 123 3.03 -3.82 1.30
CA ALA A 123 1.97 -4.81 1.49
C ALA A 123 0.62 -4.32 0.93
N VAL A 124 0.28 -3.06 1.20
CA VAL A 124 -0.94 -2.43 0.65
C VAL A 124 -0.85 -2.32 -0.88
N SER A 125 0.31 -1.93 -1.44
CA SER A 125 0.51 -1.90 -2.91
C SER A 125 0.23 -3.26 -3.53
N ARG A 126 0.82 -4.32 -2.99
CA ARG A 126 0.64 -5.70 -3.47
C ARG A 126 -0.80 -6.19 -3.36
N ALA A 127 -1.50 -5.82 -2.27
CA ALA A 127 -2.92 -6.15 -2.11
C ALA A 127 -3.80 -5.45 -3.16
N ILE A 128 -3.49 -4.21 -3.54
CA ILE A 128 -4.21 -3.49 -4.61
C ILE A 128 -3.89 -4.10 -5.98
N GLU A 129 -2.64 -4.41 -6.25
CA GLU A 129 -2.19 -5.08 -7.49
C GLU A 129 -2.85 -6.47 -7.64
N ARG A 130 -2.97 -7.25 -6.55
CA ARG A 130 -3.72 -8.49 -6.53
C ARG A 130 -5.19 -8.27 -6.91
N ARG A 131 -5.87 -7.29 -6.30
CA ARG A 131 -7.27 -6.97 -6.64
C ARG A 131 -7.43 -6.65 -8.12
N ALA A 132 -6.50 -5.89 -8.71
CA ALA A 132 -6.47 -5.60 -10.13
C ALA A 132 -6.31 -6.88 -10.96
N TYR A 133 -5.39 -7.76 -10.58
CA TYR A 133 -5.16 -9.05 -11.23
C TYR A 133 -6.41 -9.95 -11.19
N GLU A 134 -7.04 -10.09 -10.03
CA GLU A 134 -8.25 -10.91 -9.84
C GLU A 134 -9.47 -10.35 -10.61
N ALA A 135 -9.58 -9.03 -10.71
CA ALA A 135 -10.62 -8.38 -11.53
C ALA A 135 -10.40 -8.61 -13.03
N GLY A 136 -9.16 -8.77 -13.46
CA GLY A 136 -8.78 -9.08 -14.84
C GLY A 136 -8.97 -7.96 -15.85
N SER A 137 -9.68 -6.87 -15.50
CA SER A 137 -9.93 -5.71 -16.37
C SER A 137 -10.07 -4.42 -15.55
N GLY A 138 -9.91 -3.28 -16.23
CA GLY A 138 -9.96 -1.96 -15.60
C GLY A 138 -8.72 -1.13 -15.88
N THR A 139 -8.46 -0.13 -15.05
CA THR A 139 -7.30 0.74 -15.17
C THR A 139 -6.48 0.73 -13.89
N LEU A 140 -5.18 0.55 -14.02
CA LEU A 140 -4.21 0.60 -12.91
C LEU A 140 -3.21 1.73 -13.17
N HIS A 141 -3.14 2.72 -12.25
CA HIS A 141 -2.16 3.79 -12.28
C HIS A 141 -1.13 3.57 -11.17
N VAL A 142 0.16 3.59 -11.51
CA VAL A 142 1.25 3.29 -10.58
C VAL A 142 2.38 4.30 -10.68
N GLY A 143 2.79 4.86 -9.55
CA GLY A 143 3.93 5.77 -9.44
C GLY A 143 5.11 5.11 -8.74
N PHE A 144 6.26 5.05 -9.43
CA PHE A 144 7.49 4.40 -8.92
C PHE A 144 8.54 5.38 -8.41
N GLN A 145 8.36 6.69 -8.54
CA GLN A 145 9.38 7.71 -8.30
C GLN A 145 10.55 7.62 -9.30
N ASP A 146 11.21 6.47 -9.37
CA ASP A 146 12.24 6.13 -10.33
C ASP A 146 11.79 4.92 -11.16
N LEU A 147 11.71 5.09 -12.48
CA LEU A 147 11.23 4.05 -13.39
C LEU A 147 12.17 2.84 -13.47
N SER A 148 13.44 2.99 -13.09
CA SER A 148 14.37 1.85 -13.03
C SER A 148 13.90 0.75 -12.09
N ARG A 149 13.11 1.07 -11.07
CA ARG A 149 12.53 0.08 -10.14
C ARG A 149 11.67 -0.97 -10.82
N LEU A 150 11.01 -0.59 -11.92
CA LEU A 150 10.20 -1.54 -12.68
C LEU A 150 11.04 -2.68 -13.25
N VAL A 151 12.26 -2.37 -13.72
CA VAL A 151 13.11 -3.33 -14.41
C VAL A 151 14.23 -3.92 -13.54
N ASP A 152 14.71 -3.16 -12.55
CA ASP A 152 15.81 -3.58 -11.68
C ASP A 152 15.34 -4.44 -10.49
N GLU A 153 14.08 -4.25 -10.05
CA GLU A 153 13.50 -5.02 -8.94
C GLU A 153 12.74 -6.23 -9.50
N HIS A 154 13.36 -7.41 -9.55
CA HIS A 154 12.76 -8.63 -10.11
C HIS A 154 11.36 -8.94 -9.57
N GLY A 155 11.11 -8.74 -8.27
CA GLY A 155 9.80 -8.98 -7.68
C GLY A 155 8.74 -8.02 -8.23
N THR A 156 9.09 -6.75 -8.44
CA THR A 156 8.23 -5.75 -9.05
C THR A 156 7.96 -6.11 -10.51
N TYR A 157 9.01 -6.43 -11.30
CA TYR A 157 8.87 -6.85 -12.69
C TYR A 157 7.88 -8.01 -12.85
N ARG A 158 8.01 -9.07 -12.05
CA ARG A 158 7.11 -10.24 -12.09
C ARG A 158 5.65 -9.92 -11.82
N VAL A 159 5.37 -9.01 -10.91
CA VAL A 159 3.99 -8.58 -10.65
C VAL A 159 3.38 -7.92 -11.89
N TYR A 160 4.14 -7.06 -12.58
CA TYR A 160 3.64 -6.40 -13.79
C TYR A 160 3.63 -7.32 -15.00
N GLU A 161 4.52 -8.31 -15.07
CA GLU A 161 4.45 -9.41 -16.05
C GLU A 161 3.13 -10.18 -15.89
N GLN A 162 2.75 -10.57 -14.67
CA GLN A 162 1.47 -11.24 -14.41
C GLN A 162 0.28 -10.34 -14.72
N LEU A 163 0.27 -9.08 -14.30
CA LEU A 163 -0.79 -8.13 -14.62
C LEU A 163 -0.94 -7.92 -16.14
N SER A 164 0.15 -7.95 -16.89
CA SER A 164 0.15 -7.83 -18.35
C SER A 164 -0.50 -9.03 -19.08
N THR A 165 -0.76 -10.14 -18.37
CA THR A 165 -1.52 -11.28 -18.94
C THR A 165 -3.03 -11.07 -18.89
N THR A 166 -3.52 -10.01 -18.26
CA THR A 166 -4.93 -9.64 -18.11
C THR A 166 -5.33 -8.54 -19.10
N GLU A 167 -6.61 -8.18 -19.14
CA GLU A 167 -7.12 -7.04 -19.93
C GLU A 167 -6.97 -5.70 -19.17
N MET A 168 -6.06 -5.62 -18.20
CA MET A 168 -5.80 -4.43 -17.41
C MET A 168 -5.08 -3.36 -18.23
N ASN A 169 -5.60 -2.13 -18.22
CA ASN A 169 -4.93 -0.96 -18.79
C ASN A 169 -3.97 -0.37 -17.76
N ILE A 170 -2.67 -0.63 -17.91
CA ILE A 170 -1.65 -0.29 -16.89
C ILE A 170 -0.91 0.97 -17.31
N HIS A 171 -0.95 2.01 -16.46
CA HIS A 171 -0.22 3.26 -16.62
C HIS A 171 0.83 3.40 -15.52
N ILE A 172 2.09 3.55 -15.91
CA ILE A 172 3.24 3.66 -14.99
C ILE A 172 3.83 5.06 -15.10
N TYR A 173 4.08 5.69 -13.95
CA TYR A 173 4.55 7.06 -13.82
C TYR A 173 5.85 7.11 -13.01
N GLY A 174 6.79 7.94 -13.43
CA GLY A 174 8.03 8.17 -12.69
C GLY A 174 9.02 9.06 -13.42
N SER A 175 10.18 9.25 -12.80
CA SER A 175 11.32 9.92 -13.41
C SER A 175 12.33 8.90 -13.96
N GLY A 176 13.25 9.39 -14.79
CA GLY A 176 14.27 8.56 -15.43
C GLY A 176 13.82 7.98 -16.75
N ASP A 177 14.78 7.40 -17.45
CA ASP A 177 14.58 6.76 -18.74
C ASP A 177 14.63 5.24 -18.55
N VAL A 178 13.60 4.54 -18.97
CA VAL A 178 13.54 3.09 -18.87
C VAL A 178 13.12 2.50 -20.21
N THR A 179 13.83 1.47 -20.63
CA THR A 179 13.37 0.62 -21.73
C THR A 179 12.61 -0.54 -21.14
N VAL A 180 11.31 -0.50 -21.32
CA VAL A 180 10.43 -1.61 -20.90
C VAL A 180 10.44 -2.67 -21.98
N ALA A 181 10.55 -3.92 -21.59
CA ALA A 181 10.53 -5.02 -22.54
C ALA A 181 9.12 -5.17 -23.18
N ASP A 182 9.08 -5.67 -24.40
CA ASP A 182 7.84 -5.78 -25.21
C ASP A 182 6.79 -6.73 -24.61
N ASP A 183 7.17 -7.56 -23.63
CA ASP A 183 6.30 -8.48 -22.92
C ASP A 183 5.50 -7.81 -21.78
N LEU A 184 5.84 -6.58 -21.42
CA LEU A 184 5.05 -5.80 -20.47
C LEU A 184 4.03 -4.90 -21.19
N ALA A 185 2.75 -5.25 -21.12
CA ALA A 185 1.66 -4.47 -21.68
C ALA A 185 1.36 -3.24 -20.82
N VAL A 186 2.29 -2.27 -20.76
CA VAL A 186 2.19 -1.06 -19.91
C VAL A 186 2.39 0.21 -20.73
N THR A 187 1.73 1.28 -20.33
CA THR A 187 1.98 2.64 -20.85
C THR A 187 2.83 3.41 -19.86
N VAL A 188 4.03 3.82 -20.28
CA VAL A 188 4.98 4.57 -19.44
C VAL A 188 4.80 6.07 -19.64
N HIS A 189 4.68 6.80 -18.53
CA HIS A 189 4.57 8.26 -18.47
C HIS A 189 5.79 8.81 -17.73
N THR A 190 6.79 9.23 -18.48
CA THR A 190 8.02 9.82 -17.94
C THR A 190 7.84 11.29 -17.67
N GLY A 191 8.37 11.78 -16.54
CA GLY A 191 8.37 13.20 -16.22
C GLY A 191 9.38 13.56 -15.13
N ASP A 192 9.83 14.83 -15.15
CA ASP A 192 10.83 15.35 -14.21
C ASP A 192 10.24 16.28 -13.15
N SER A 193 8.91 16.36 -13.03
CA SER A 193 8.28 17.18 -12.00
C SER A 193 8.61 16.65 -10.60
N TRP A 194 8.46 17.50 -9.60
CA TRP A 194 8.59 17.08 -8.21
C TRP A 194 7.68 15.87 -7.90
N PHE A 195 6.48 15.85 -8.46
CA PHE A 195 5.51 14.78 -8.24
C PHE A 195 6.01 13.43 -8.78
N HIS A 196 6.56 13.39 -10.01
CA HIS A 196 7.11 12.16 -10.59
C HIS A 196 8.23 11.56 -9.72
N ARG A 197 9.06 12.41 -9.10
CA ARG A 197 10.20 11.95 -8.28
C ARG A 197 9.86 11.57 -6.84
N HIS A 198 8.72 12.05 -6.30
CA HIS A 198 8.42 11.89 -4.87
C HIS A 198 7.08 11.19 -4.59
N ALA A 199 6.24 10.96 -5.61
CA ALA A 199 4.98 10.27 -5.42
C ALA A 199 5.16 8.75 -5.57
N TRP A 200 4.61 8.00 -4.63
CA TRP A 200 4.41 6.56 -4.71
C TRP A 200 2.93 6.28 -4.56
N PHE A 201 2.31 5.75 -5.59
CA PHE A 201 0.89 5.44 -5.58
C PHE A 201 0.58 4.17 -6.38
N VAL A 202 -0.50 3.52 -6.00
CA VAL A 202 -1.14 2.43 -6.76
C VAL A 202 -2.63 2.71 -6.72
N VAL A 203 -3.26 2.93 -7.87
CA VAL A 203 -4.68 3.28 -7.98
C VAL A 203 -5.35 2.35 -8.96
N PHE A 204 -6.22 1.51 -8.46
CA PHE A 204 -7.02 0.57 -9.24
C PHE A 204 -8.45 1.07 -9.42
N MET A 205 -8.88 1.14 -10.68
CA MET A 205 -10.23 1.50 -11.10
C MET A 205 -10.81 0.33 -11.89
N PRO A 206 -11.68 -0.52 -11.31
CA PRO A 206 -12.33 -1.61 -12.03
C PRO A 206 -13.31 -1.10 -13.10
N GLU A 207 -13.55 -1.87 -14.15
CA GLU A 207 -14.61 -1.57 -15.15
C GLU A 207 -16.00 -1.81 -14.59
N ALA A 208 -16.17 -2.90 -13.85
CA ALA A 208 -17.43 -3.20 -13.16
C ALA A 208 -17.56 -2.40 -11.87
N ALA A 209 -18.75 -2.44 -11.25
CA ALA A 209 -19.02 -1.75 -9.98
C ALA A 209 -18.30 -2.37 -8.76
N ASP A 210 -17.22 -3.09 -8.99
CA ASP A 210 -16.38 -3.72 -7.98
C ASP A 210 -15.56 -2.70 -7.20
N MET A 211 -14.91 -3.15 -6.15
CA MET A 211 -14.28 -2.26 -5.16
C MET A 211 -12.99 -1.63 -5.69
N PRO A 212 -12.99 -0.36 -6.08
CA PRO A 212 -11.78 0.35 -6.40
C PRO A 212 -10.89 0.47 -5.16
N ALA A 213 -9.60 0.62 -5.39
CA ALA A 213 -8.63 0.75 -4.31
C ALA A 213 -7.53 1.74 -4.67
N ALA A 214 -7.03 2.47 -3.69
CA ALA A 214 -5.89 3.35 -3.89
C ALA A 214 -4.97 3.35 -2.67
N LEU A 215 -3.67 3.32 -2.95
CA LEU A 215 -2.61 3.80 -2.09
C LEU A 215 -2.10 5.11 -2.66
N TYR A 216 -1.94 6.11 -1.81
CA TYR A 216 -1.32 7.37 -2.15
C TYR A 216 -0.28 7.75 -1.11
N SER A 217 0.95 7.98 -1.53
CA SER A 217 2.05 8.34 -0.66
C SER A 217 2.98 9.34 -1.33
N ILE A 218 3.49 10.28 -0.53
CA ILE A 218 4.43 11.31 -0.95
C ILE A 218 5.66 11.29 -0.05
N GLU A 219 6.83 11.21 -0.63
CA GLU A 219 8.08 11.43 0.08
C GLU A 219 8.21 12.92 0.43
N ARG A 220 8.20 13.21 1.72
CA ARG A 220 8.25 14.59 2.26
C ARG A 220 9.67 15.03 2.59
N GLU A 221 10.47 14.09 3.04
CA GLU A 221 11.89 14.19 3.33
C GLU A 221 12.56 12.92 2.84
N PRO A 222 13.88 12.89 2.59
CA PRO A 222 14.57 11.68 2.16
C PRO A 222 14.27 10.49 3.08
N ASN A 223 13.75 9.41 2.50
CA ASN A 223 13.33 8.19 3.20
C ASN A 223 12.19 8.37 4.23
N ARG A 224 11.37 9.42 4.10
CA ARG A 224 10.19 9.65 4.94
C ARG A 224 8.96 9.97 4.09
N TRP A 225 7.97 9.11 4.15
CA TRP A 225 6.74 9.21 3.37
C TRP A 225 5.53 9.50 4.25
N GLY A 226 4.69 10.44 3.82
CA GLY A 226 3.32 10.50 4.30
C GLY A 226 2.44 9.72 3.32
N GLY A 227 1.62 8.78 3.80
CA GLY A 227 0.79 7.95 2.94
C GLY A 227 -0.51 7.53 3.61
N PHE A 228 -1.47 7.14 2.81
CA PHE A 228 -2.71 6.49 3.24
C PHE A 228 -3.24 5.61 2.09
N TRP A 229 -4.14 4.71 2.42
CA TRP A 229 -4.90 3.94 1.44
C TRP A 229 -6.40 4.10 1.65
N THR A 230 -7.17 3.78 0.63
CA THR A 230 -8.63 3.87 0.68
C THR A 230 -9.28 2.88 -0.28
N PHE A 231 -10.45 2.40 0.11
CA PHE A 231 -11.35 1.60 -0.71
C PHE A 231 -12.65 2.36 -1.02
N GLN A 232 -12.72 3.66 -0.67
CA GLN A 232 -13.90 4.49 -0.92
C GLN A 232 -13.91 4.97 -2.38
N PRO A 233 -14.94 4.62 -3.19
CA PRO A 233 -14.94 4.90 -4.63
C PRO A 233 -14.72 6.38 -4.98
N GLU A 234 -15.37 7.30 -4.27
CA GLU A 234 -15.24 8.73 -4.54
C GLU A 234 -13.84 9.25 -4.20
N ARG A 235 -13.20 8.70 -3.17
CA ARG A 235 -11.84 9.05 -2.81
C ARG A 235 -10.83 8.53 -3.83
N VAL A 236 -11.00 7.29 -4.30
CA VAL A 236 -10.16 6.71 -5.35
C VAL A 236 -10.25 7.54 -6.63
N LYS A 237 -11.45 7.96 -7.05
CA LYS A 237 -11.65 8.87 -8.19
C LYS A 237 -10.93 10.21 -8.00
N THR A 238 -11.01 10.78 -6.79
CA THR A 238 -10.34 12.05 -6.47
C THR A 238 -8.83 11.89 -6.59
N ILE A 239 -8.25 10.82 -6.03
CA ILE A 239 -6.81 10.52 -6.11
C ILE A 239 -6.39 10.36 -7.57
N ARG A 240 -7.12 9.56 -8.36
CA ARG A 240 -6.85 9.38 -9.80
C ARG A 240 -6.84 10.72 -10.53
N THR A 241 -7.85 11.57 -10.30
CA THR A 241 -7.96 12.89 -10.95
C THR A 241 -6.75 13.76 -10.61
N GLU A 242 -6.34 13.79 -9.35
CA GLU A 242 -5.18 14.54 -8.90
C GLU A 242 -3.87 14.05 -9.53
N ILE A 243 -3.68 12.73 -9.63
CA ILE A 243 -2.53 12.14 -10.32
C ILE A 243 -2.52 12.60 -11.78
N THR A 244 -3.63 12.46 -12.49
CA THR A 244 -3.72 12.86 -13.91
C THR A 244 -3.39 14.33 -14.11
N ASN A 245 -3.91 15.21 -13.24
CA ASN A 245 -3.63 16.65 -13.32
C ASN A 245 -2.15 16.99 -13.09
N ARG A 246 -1.49 16.29 -12.15
CA ARG A 246 -0.07 16.54 -11.80
C ARG A 246 0.93 15.92 -12.76
N THR A 247 0.50 14.93 -13.54
CA THR A 247 1.35 14.22 -14.50
C THR A 247 1.08 14.60 -15.95
N SER A 248 0.05 15.41 -16.23
CA SER A 248 -0.22 15.94 -17.56
C SER A 248 0.93 16.86 -18.01
N PRO A 249 1.40 16.75 -19.25
CA PRO A 249 2.37 17.67 -19.80
C PRO A 249 1.80 19.12 -19.83
N SER A 250 2.62 20.07 -19.39
CA SER A 250 2.30 21.49 -19.40
C SER A 250 2.38 22.06 -20.81
#